data_abc1cb5363c9f27ddd0edac0b2ec1d68
#
_entry.id   abc1cb5363c9f27ddd0edac0b2ec1d68
#
_cell.length_a   1.000
_cell.length_b   1.000
_cell.length_c   1.000
_cell.angle_alpha   90.00
_cell.angle_beta   90.00
_cell.angle_gamma   90.00
#
_symmetry.space_group_name_H-M   'P 1'
#
loop_
_entity.id
_entity.type
_entity.pdbx_description
1 polymer ?
#
loop_
_entity_poly.entity_id
_entity_poly.type
_entity_poly.pdbx_seq_one_letter_code
_entity_poly.pdbx_strand_id
1 'polypeptide(L)'
;MRQAVRQAIEPESMRLVIPSQSGAVSPPPAGQPKPSVPPAPSGGTGKEIVVVLHEQRVYAYENGQLVHSSLASTGIARYPTRVGQFRIYVKYLATLMSGPGYYLPNVPYTMYYSGGYAIHGTYWHSNFGRPMSHGCVNLPTAEARWFYEWAPVGTLVTVRA
;
A
#
# COMPACT_ATOMS: atom_id res chain seq x y z
N MET A 1 -67.23 22.24 -30.26
CA MET A 1 -66.42 23.43 -30.13
C MET A 1 -65.54 23.34 -28.88
N ARG A 2 -64.30 22.97 -29.01
CA ARG A 2 -63.19 23.24 -28.10
C ARG A 2 -61.92 22.76 -28.81
N GLN A 3 -61.13 23.70 -29.31
CA GLN A 3 -59.79 23.47 -29.85
C GLN A 3 -58.85 23.16 -28.72
N ALA A 4 -58.22 21.98 -28.78
CA ALA A 4 -57.10 21.62 -27.91
C ALA A 4 -55.80 22.06 -28.61
N VAL A 5 -55.16 23.07 -28.04
CA VAL A 5 -53.84 23.51 -28.45
C VAL A 5 -52.83 22.46 -27.99
N ARG A 6 -52.16 21.80 -28.93
CA ARG A 6 -51.00 20.96 -28.67
C ARG A 6 -49.79 21.88 -28.56
N GLN A 7 -49.28 22.07 -27.35
CA GLN A 7 -47.93 22.61 -27.12
C GLN A 7 -46.90 21.51 -27.44
N ALA A 8 -46.10 21.77 -28.45
CA ALA A 8 -44.91 21.00 -28.71
C ALA A 8 -43.88 21.29 -27.64
N ILE A 9 -43.47 20.23 -26.94
CA ILE A 9 -42.33 20.27 -26.01
C ILE A 9 -41.08 20.02 -26.84
N GLU A 10 -40.27 21.05 -27.04
CA GLU A 10 -38.94 20.95 -27.62
C GLU A 10 -38.04 20.17 -26.66
N PRO A 11 -37.22 19.24 -27.13
CA PRO A 11 -36.22 18.59 -26.29
C PRO A 11 -35.04 19.54 -26.09
N GLU A 12 -34.97 20.09 -24.93
CA GLU A 12 -33.85 20.91 -24.48
C GLU A 12 -32.58 20.05 -24.45
N SER A 13 -31.63 20.42 -25.29
CA SER A 13 -30.32 19.79 -25.40
C SER A 13 -29.60 19.81 -24.04
N MET A 14 -29.53 18.67 -23.38
CA MET A 14 -28.63 18.47 -22.24
C MET A 14 -27.18 18.63 -22.72
N ARG A 15 -26.66 19.83 -22.61
CA ARG A 15 -25.22 20.07 -22.67
C ARG A 15 -24.61 19.45 -21.42
N LEU A 16 -23.93 18.33 -21.62
CA LEU A 16 -23.05 17.73 -20.61
C LEU A 16 -21.89 18.71 -20.35
N VAL A 17 -22.00 19.51 -19.30
CA VAL A 17 -20.89 20.32 -18.80
C VAL A 17 -19.98 19.36 -18.04
N ILE A 18 -18.93 18.92 -18.71
CA ILE A 18 -17.83 18.21 -18.04
C ILE A 18 -17.08 19.27 -17.23
N PRO A 19 -17.06 19.21 -15.88
CA PRO A 19 -16.17 20.07 -15.12
C PRO A 19 -14.74 19.66 -15.44
N SER A 20 -14.00 20.55 -16.09
CA SER A 20 -12.56 20.44 -16.25
C SER A 20 -11.93 20.47 -14.85
N GLN A 21 -11.71 19.30 -14.25
CA GLN A 21 -10.89 19.18 -13.06
C GLN A 21 -9.43 19.32 -13.50
N SER A 22 -8.95 20.56 -13.56
CA SER A 22 -7.53 20.82 -13.45
C SER A 22 -7.14 20.42 -12.02
N GLY A 23 -6.77 19.15 -11.85
CA GLY A 23 -6.20 18.66 -10.61
C GLY A 23 -4.89 19.42 -10.37
N ALA A 24 -4.96 20.45 -9.56
CA ALA A 24 -3.78 20.99 -8.93
C ALA A 24 -3.20 19.88 -8.06
N VAL A 25 -2.14 19.23 -8.56
CA VAL A 25 -1.30 18.33 -7.77
C VAL A 25 -0.72 19.20 -6.67
N SER A 26 -1.24 19.07 -5.46
CA SER A 26 -0.66 19.72 -4.29
C SER A 26 0.78 19.29 -4.17
N PRO A 27 1.75 20.20 -3.99
CA PRO A 27 3.14 19.81 -3.76
C PRO A 27 3.20 18.94 -2.52
N PRO A 28 4.04 17.89 -2.50
CA PRO A 28 4.21 17.06 -1.32
C PRO A 28 4.63 17.91 -0.13
N PRO A 29 4.17 17.59 1.09
CA PRO A 29 4.50 18.35 2.29
C PRO A 29 6.03 18.42 2.43
N ALA A 30 6.54 19.64 2.60
CA ALA A 30 7.95 19.91 2.83
C ALA A 30 8.40 19.18 4.10
N GLY A 31 9.35 18.22 3.96
CA GLY A 31 9.93 17.47 5.10
C GLY A 31 10.01 15.95 4.93
N GLN A 32 9.59 15.38 3.81
CA GLN A 32 9.91 13.98 3.55
C GLN A 32 11.38 13.87 3.14
N PRO A 33 12.19 13.00 3.77
CA PRO A 33 13.53 12.74 3.30
C PRO A 33 13.43 12.31 1.83
N LYS A 34 14.24 12.95 0.96
CA LYS A 34 14.36 12.50 -0.42
C LYS A 34 14.68 11.02 -0.39
N PRO A 35 14.05 10.20 -1.24
CA PRO A 35 14.40 8.80 -1.32
C PRO A 35 15.90 8.70 -1.58
N SER A 36 16.62 8.10 -0.64
CA SER A 36 17.99 7.68 -0.83
C SER A 36 18.04 6.73 -2.04
N VAL A 37 19.22 6.57 -2.62
CA VAL A 37 19.42 5.60 -3.71
C VAL A 37 18.76 4.27 -3.27
N PRO A 38 17.86 3.69 -4.08
CA PRO A 38 17.18 2.47 -3.69
C PRO A 38 18.20 1.41 -3.24
N PRO A 39 17.94 0.70 -2.11
CA PRO A 39 18.87 -0.29 -1.61
C PRO A 39 19.09 -1.38 -2.66
N ALA A 40 20.34 -1.75 -2.92
CA ALA A 40 20.63 -2.84 -3.84
C ALA A 40 19.88 -4.11 -3.40
N PRO A 41 19.28 -4.86 -4.35
CA PRO A 41 18.66 -6.15 -4.03
C PRO A 41 19.71 -7.12 -3.51
N SER A 42 19.28 -8.17 -2.81
CA SER A 42 20.19 -9.18 -2.22
C SER A 42 20.86 -10.08 -3.25
N GLY A 43 20.74 -9.78 -4.56
CA GLY A 43 21.47 -10.46 -5.63
C GLY A 43 20.82 -11.73 -6.16
N GLY A 44 19.54 -11.96 -5.90
CA GLY A 44 18.77 -13.11 -6.43
C GLY A 44 18.16 -12.84 -7.82
N THR A 45 17.98 -13.88 -8.61
CA THR A 45 17.05 -13.88 -9.73
C THR A 45 15.63 -14.09 -9.21
N GLY A 46 14.65 -13.34 -9.74
CA GLY A 46 13.26 -13.43 -9.31
C GLY A 46 12.77 -12.20 -8.55
N LYS A 47 11.70 -12.39 -7.77
CA LYS A 47 11.04 -11.30 -7.04
C LYS A 47 11.57 -11.19 -5.60
N GLU A 48 11.84 -9.95 -5.18
CA GLU A 48 12.29 -9.62 -3.83
C GLU A 48 11.57 -8.37 -3.32
N ILE A 49 11.13 -8.42 -2.08
CA ILE A 49 10.64 -7.24 -1.32
C ILE A 49 11.74 -6.83 -0.36
N VAL A 50 12.19 -5.57 -0.43
CA VAL A 50 13.15 -4.99 0.52
C VAL A 50 12.44 -3.97 1.38
N VAL A 51 12.43 -4.17 2.69
CA VAL A 51 11.91 -3.24 3.69
C VAL A 51 13.07 -2.51 4.33
N VAL A 52 13.07 -1.18 4.28
CA VAL A 52 14.12 -0.34 4.88
C VAL A 52 13.53 0.43 6.04
N LEU A 53 13.91 0.07 7.26
CA LEU A 53 13.28 0.56 8.49
C LEU A 53 13.54 2.06 8.72
N HIS A 54 14.78 2.53 8.52
CA HIS A 54 15.10 3.95 8.71
C HIS A 54 14.44 4.87 7.68
N GLU A 55 14.08 4.36 6.51
CA GLU A 55 13.37 5.09 5.47
C GLU A 55 11.84 4.97 5.59
N GLN A 56 11.35 4.01 6.39
CA GLN A 56 9.94 3.65 6.47
C GLN A 56 9.36 3.42 5.07
N ARG A 57 10.05 2.59 4.28
CA ARG A 57 9.75 2.35 2.87
C ARG A 57 9.95 0.89 2.49
N VAL A 58 9.16 0.47 1.52
CA VAL A 58 9.21 -0.87 0.93
C VAL A 58 9.52 -0.73 -0.56
N TYR A 59 10.39 -1.59 -1.05
CA TYR A 59 10.82 -1.66 -2.44
C TYR A 59 10.54 -3.04 -3.01
N ALA A 60 10.09 -3.11 -4.26
CA ALA A 60 9.90 -4.34 -5.01
C ALA A 60 10.95 -4.42 -6.13
N TYR A 61 11.67 -5.53 -6.16
CA TYR A 61 12.65 -5.83 -7.20
C TYR A 61 12.23 -7.07 -7.97
N GLU A 62 12.44 -7.05 -9.27
CA GLU A 62 12.28 -8.19 -10.15
C GLU A 62 13.56 -8.36 -10.99
N ASN A 63 14.21 -9.52 -10.84
CA ASN A 63 15.51 -9.81 -11.49
C ASN A 63 16.57 -8.71 -11.25
N GLY A 64 16.61 -8.17 -10.03
CA GLY A 64 17.55 -7.13 -9.63
C GLY A 64 17.16 -5.70 -10.02
N GLN A 65 16.06 -5.51 -10.73
CA GLN A 65 15.55 -4.19 -11.12
C GLN A 65 14.44 -3.72 -10.20
N LEU A 66 14.50 -2.46 -9.79
CA LEU A 66 13.42 -1.83 -9.04
C LEU A 66 12.19 -1.66 -9.93
N VAL A 67 11.07 -2.24 -9.52
CA VAL A 67 9.80 -2.17 -10.26
C VAL A 67 8.72 -1.37 -9.54
N HIS A 68 8.81 -1.23 -8.20
CA HIS A 68 7.85 -0.45 -7.41
C HIS A 68 8.41 -0.07 -6.05
N SER A 69 7.87 0.99 -5.44
CA SER A 69 8.16 1.34 -4.04
C SER A 69 6.99 2.08 -3.40
N SER A 70 6.87 1.95 -2.08
CA SER A 70 5.84 2.63 -1.29
C SER A 70 6.37 3.07 0.06
N LEU A 71 5.83 4.15 0.61
CA LEU A 71 5.97 4.43 2.04
C LEU A 71 5.29 3.33 2.85
N ALA A 72 5.83 3.07 4.02
CA ALA A 72 5.32 2.08 4.96
C ALA A 72 5.27 2.64 6.37
N SER A 73 4.66 1.90 7.28
CA SER A 73 4.81 2.09 8.72
C SER A 73 5.20 0.75 9.33
N THR A 74 6.41 0.68 9.87
CA THR A 74 6.93 -0.53 10.49
C THR A 74 6.72 -0.51 12.00
N GLY A 75 7.28 -1.49 12.71
CA GLY A 75 7.15 -1.62 14.16
C GLY A 75 7.72 -0.45 14.92
N ILE A 76 7.01 -0.06 15.99
CA ILE A 76 7.53 0.91 16.97
C ILE A 76 8.69 0.32 17.77
N ALA A 77 9.46 1.17 18.47
CA ALA A 77 10.65 0.74 19.23
C ALA A 77 10.36 -0.38 20.25
N ARG A 78 9.17 -0.39 20.86
CA ARG A 78 8.75 -1.44 21.80
C ARG A 78 8.43 -2.78 21.12
N TYR A 79 8.01 -2.73 19.85
CA TYR A 79 7.63 -3.90 19.03
C TYR A 79 8.27 -3.76 17.64
N PRO A 80 9.60 -3.92 17.54
CA PRO A 80 10.32 -3.65 16.30
C PRO A 80 10.00 -4.68 15.22
N THR A 81 10.03 -4.25 13.98
CA THR A 81 10.02 -5.16 12.83
C THR A 81 11.33 -5.94 12.80
N ARG A 82 11.22 -7.25 12.63
CA ARG A 82 12.37 -8.15 12.66
C ARG A 82 13.26 -7.96 11.42
N VAL A 83 14.53 -7.64 11.65
CA VAL A 83 15.56 -7.55 10.61
C VAL A 83 15.99 -8.96 10.17
N GLY A 84 16.26 -9.15 8.90
CA GLY A 84 16.73 -10.43 8.35
C GLY A 84 16.17 -10.73 6.98
N GLN A 85 16.39 -11.95 6.52
CA GLN A 85 15.86 -12.47 5.27
C GLN A 85 14.83 -13.56 5.55
N PHE A 86 13.70 -13.44 4.91
CA PHE A 86 12.54 -14.29 5.09
C PHE A 86 11.91 -14.60 3.73
N ARG A 87 10.87 -15.44 3.74
CA ARG A 87 10.04 -15.67 2.54
C ARG A 87 8.57 -15.60 2.90
N ILE A 88 7.77 -15.07 1.99
CA ILE A 88 6.31 -15.14 2.12
C ILE A 88 5.91 -16.62 2.15
N TYR A 89 5.29 -17.06 3.26
CA TYR A 89 4.89 -18.46 3.42
C TYR A 89 3.38 -18.66 3.28
N VAL A 90 2.57 -17.61 3.48
CA VAL A 90 1.12 -17.65 3.29
C VAL A 90 0.56 -16.26 2.99
N LYS A 91 -0.53 -16.20 2.23
CA LYS A 91 -1.21 -14.97 1.85
C LYS A 91 -2.71 -15.11 2.10
N TYR A 92 -3.32 -14.02 2.59
CA TYR A 92 -4.76 -13.92 2.77
C TYR A 92 -5.28 -12.62 2.16
N LEU A 93 -6.40 -12.69 1.44
CA LEU A 93 -7.03 -11.50 0.90
C LEU A 93 -7.49 -10.56 2.02
N ALA A 94 -7.99 -11.15 3.11
CA ALA A 94 -8.29 -10.47 4.37
C ALA A 94 -8.13 -11.44 5.53
N THR A 95 -7.67 -10.95 6.69
CA THR A 95 -7.51 -11.78 7.88
C THR A 95 -7.75 -10.97 9.16
N LEU A 96 -8.07 -11.67 10.25
CA LEU A 96 -8.08 -11.08 11.58
C LEU A 96 -6.66 -11.00 12.11
N MET A 97 -6.24 -9.82 12.57
CA MET A 97 -5.03 -9.64 13.36
C MET A 97 -5.39 -9.17 14.78
N SER A 98 -4.94 -9.88 15.78
CA SER A 98 -5.17 -9.53 17.18
C SER A 98 -3.96 -9.85 18.05
N GLY A 99 -3.83 -9.10 19.12
CA GLY A 99 -2.76 -9.25 20.10
C GLY A 99 -3.00 -8.34 21.30
N PRO A 100 -2.05 -8.27 22.25
CA PRO A 100 -2.18 -7.38 23.39
C PRO A 100 -2.40 -5.92 22.96
N GLY A 101 -3.58 -5.39 23.27
CA GLY A 101 -3.92 -3.99 22.99
C GLY A 101 -4.44 -3.68 21.59
N TYR A 102 -4.64 -4.67 20.71
CA TYR A 102 -5.25 -4.45 19.40
C TYR A 102 -6.11 -5.62 18.92
N TYR A 103 -7.16 -5.28 18.17
CA TYR A 103 -8.05 -6.19 17.47
C TYR A 103 -8.45 -5.58 16.13
N LEU A 104 -7.96 -6.14 15.05
CA LEU A 104 -8.08 -5.61 13.68
C LEU A 104 -8.74 -6.65 12.77
N PRO A 105 -10.06 -6.60 12.59
CA PRO A 105 -10.75 -7.49 11.67
C PRO A 105 -10.47 -7.08 10.21
N ASN A 106 -10.55 -8.06 9.30
CA ASN A 106 -10.47 -7.84 7.86
C ASN A 106 -9.24 -7.05 7.39
N VAL A 107 -8.06 -7.30 7.98
CA VAL A 107 -6.81 -6.70 7.53
C VAL A 107 -6.54 -7.14 6.08
N PRO A 108 -6.53 -6.21 5.10
CA PRO A 108 -6.52 -6.57 3.70
C PRO A 108 -5.12 -6.90 3.18
N TYR A 109 -5.06 -7.76 2.17
CA TYR A 109 -3.86 -8.07 1.39
C TYR A 109 -2.67 -8.48 2.25
N THR A 110 -2.90 -9.43 3.14
CA THR A 110 -1.91 -9.87 4.13
C THR A 110 -0.98 -10.93 3.57
N MET A 111 0.32 -10.70 3.71
CA MET A 111 1.40 -11.61 3.30
C MET A 111 2.30 -11.87 4.51
N TYR A 112 2.16 -13.02 5.15
CA TYR A 112 3.01 -13.43 6.28
C TYR A 112 4.37 -13.92 5.78
N TYR A 113 5.45 -13.45 6.42
CA TYR A 113 6.83 -13.82 6.06
C TYR A 113 7.67 -14.36 7.23
N SER A 114 7.28 -14.11 8.49
CA SER A 114 8.01 -14.62 9.67
C SER A 114 7.09 -14.70 10.88
N GLY A 115 6.66 -15.88 11.29
CA GLY A 115 5.74 -16.03 12.42
C GLY A 115 4.48 -15.18 12.24
N GLY A 116 4.21 -14.27 13.18
CA GLY A 116 3.11 -13.30 13.09
C GLY A 116 3.43 -12.02 12.33
N TYR A 117 4.62 -11.87 11.75
CA TYR A 117 5.01 -10.67 10.99
C TYR A 117 4.53 -10.77 9.55
N ALA A 118 3.85 -9.71 9.09
CA ALA A 118 3.28 -9.64 7.75
C ALA A 118 3.48 -8.26 7.11
N ILE A 119 3.39 -8.22 5.79
CA ILE A 119 3.17 -7.02 5.01
C ILE A 119 1.67 -7.00 4.68
N HIS A 120 0.98 -5.90 4.94
CA HIS A 120 -0.48 -5.84 4.76
C HIS A 120 -1.01 -4.42 4.56
N GLY A 121 -2.23 -4.32 4.05
CA GLY A 121 -2.95 -3.06 3.95
C GLY A 121 -3.44 -2.55 5.31
N THR A 122 -3.60 -1.23 5.40
CA THR A 122 -3.93 -0.54 6.64
C THR A 122 -5.04 0.46 6.40
N TYR A 123 -6.20 0.26 7.03
CA TYR A 123 -7.36 1.13 6.93
C TYR A 123 -7.53 2.05 8.16
N TRP A 124 -6.83 1.78 9.27
CA TRP A 124 -7.04 2.45 10.56
C TRP A 124 -6.11 3.65 10.81
N HIS A 125 -5.13 3.90 9.94
CA HIS A 125 -4.31 5.11 9.96
C HIS A 125 -3.74 5.44 8.57
N SER A 126 -3.24 6.66 8.43
CA SER A 126 -2.57 7.15 7.21
C SER A 126 -1.17 7.71 7.49
N ASN A 127 -0.56 7.39 8.64
CA ASN A 127 0.73 7.92 9.10
C ASN A 127 1.93 7.16 8.48
N PHE A 128 1.88 6.88 7.20
CA PHE A 128 2.99 6.21 6.50
C PHE A 128 4.24 7.09 6.45
N GLY A 129 5.41 6.47 6.55
CA GLY A 129 6.68 7.14 6.74
C GLY A 129 7.11 7.24 8.21
N ARG A 130 6.34 6.67 9.14
CA ARG A 130 6.62 6.62 10.58
C ARG A 130 6.32 5.25 11.15
N PRO A 131 7.07 4.77 12.16
CA PRO A 131 6.75 3.53 12.87
C PRO A 131 5.40 3.64 13.58
N MET A 132 4.49 2.67 13.35
CA MET A 132 3.13 2.67 13.89
C MET A 132 2.63 1.29 14.33
N SER A 133 3.30 0.21 13.94
CA SER A 133 2.80 -1.16 14.12
C SER A 133 3.41 -1.88 15.32
N HIS A 134 2.91 -3.07 15.59
CA HIS A 134 3.47 -4.03 16.55
C HIS A 134 4.47 -5.00 15.88
N GLY A 135 5.12 -4.57 14.79
CA GLY A 135 6.15 -5.34 14.09
C GLY A 135 5.80 -5.66 12.63
N CYS A 136 4.55 -5.61 12.23
CA CYS A 136 4.15 -5.75 10.83
C CYS A 136 4.58 -4.55 9.99
N VAL A 137 4.60 -4.72 8.68
CA VAL A 137 4.84 -3.68 7.70
C VAL A 137 3.50 -3.21 7.15
N ASN A 138 3.04 -2.06 7.63
CA ASN A 138 1.77 -1.44 7.23
C ASN A 138 1.96 -0.66 5.93
N LEU A 139 1.10 -0.91 4.95
CA LEU A 139 1.06 -0.18 3.69
C LEU A 139 -0.29 0.52 3.49
N PRO A 140 -0.35 1.60 2.70
CA PRO A 140 -1.61 2.06 2.13
C PRO A 140 -2.31 0.89 1.44
N THR A 141 -3.62 0.78 1.57
CA THR A 141 -4.36 -0.40 1.09
C THR A 141 -4.17 -0.65 -0.41
N ALA A 142 -4.12 0.39 -1.23
CA ALA A 142 -3.87 0.26 -2.67
C ALA A 142 -2.46 -0.28 -2.96
N GLU A 143 -1.45 0.16 -2.20
CA GLU A 143 -0.08 -0.32 -2.30
C GLU A 143 0.04 -1.78 -1.85
N ALA A 144 -0.59 -2.12 -0.73
CA ALA A 144 -0.64 -3.51 -0.26
C ALA A 144 -1.27 -4.45 -1.29
N ARG A 145 -2.33 -3.99 -1.97
CA ARG A 145 -2.94 -4.73 -3.08
C ARG A 145 -1.95 -4.97 -4.20
N TRP A 146 -1.22 -3.95 -4.62
CA TRP A 146 -0.21 -4.08 -5.67
C TRP A 146 0.85 -5.13 -5.30
N PHE A 147 1.44 -5.04 -4.09
CA PHE A 147 2.43 -6.01 -3.62
C PHE A 147 1.83 -7.42 -3.50
N TYR A 148 0.61 -7.53 -3.03
CA TYR A 148 -0.10 -8.80 -2.90
C TYR A 148 -0.33 -9.49 -4.25
N GLU A 149 -0.76 -8.75 -5.27
CA GLU A 149 -0.98 -9.29 -6.61
C GLU A 149 0.34 -9.65 -7.30
N TRP A 150 1.37 -8.83 -7.09
CA TRP A 150 2.68 -9.01 -7.71
C TRP A 150 3.52 -10.13 -7.06
N ALA A 151 3.54 -10.27 -5.73
CA ALA A 151 4.42 -11.19 -5.00
C ALA A 151 3.74 -12.53 -4.72
N PRO A 152 4.16 -13.64 -5.34
CA PRO A 152 3.68 -14.98 -4.98
C PRO A 152 4.23 -15.45 -3.62
N VAL A 153 3.64 -16.51 -3.07
CA VAL A 153 4.24 -17.26 -1.96
C VAL A 153 5.63 -17.73 -2.37
N GLY A 154 6.60 -17.65 -1.47
CA GLY A 154 8.01 -17.93 -1.73
C GLY A 154 8.85 -16.69 -2.08
N THR A 155 8.23 -15.54 -2.36
CA THR A 155 8.95 -14.27 -2.60
C THR A 155 9.86 -13.94 -1.42
N LEU A 156 11.12 -13.60 -1.71
CA LEU A 156 12.10 -13.18 -0.69
C LEU A 156 11.66 -11.84 -0.08
N VAL A 157 11.76 -11.74 1.23
CA VAL A 157 11.53 -10.50 2.00
C VAL A 157 12.79 -10.20 2.80
N THR A 158 13.49 -9.15 2.44
CA THR A 158 14.70 -8.68 3.14
C THR A 158 14.34 -7.45 3.95
N VAL A 159 14.47 -7.52 5.27
CA VAL A 159 14.26 -6.39 6.19
C VAL A 159 15.61 -5.87 6.65
N ARG A 160 15.86 -4.60 6.44
CA ARG A 160 17.11 -3.89 6.80
C ARG A 160 16.81 -2.74 7.76
N ALA A 161 17.77 -2.46 8.64
CA ALA A 161 17.72 -1.32 9.56
C ALA A 161 17.66 0.02 8.85
#